data_f05d3c31643823593b4126adf24070d0
#
_entry.id   f05d3c31643823593b4126adf24070d0
#
_cell.length_a   1.000
_cell.length_b   1.000
_cell.length_c   1.000
_cell.angle_alpha   90.00
_cell.angle_beta   90.00
_cell.angle_gamma   90.00
#
_symmetry.space_group_name_H-M   'P 1'
#
loop_
_entity.id
_entity.type
_entity.pdbx_description
1 polymer ?
#
loop_
_entity_poly.entity_id
_entity_poly.type
_entity_poly.pdbx_seq_one_letter_code
_entity_poly.pdbx_strand_id
1 'polypeptide(L)'
;MPDLEKLRKNLERAGFQTAYFATAAEAAAYLDGKLDGRTIGLGGSMSARELGLDKLLPAHNTVHWHWLGGTSEDAAAAEVYISSVNGVAETGELVNIDGTGNRVASTIYGHKELYLIVGVNKIAPDYAAALWRARNIASPKNAQRLGKKTPCAVAGDKCYDCDSPERICRALTVLWRKPTGIGYAEVILVGEALGL
;
A
#
# COMPACT_ATOMS: atom_id res chain seq x y z
N MET A 1 -17.26 -5.00 -12.42
CA MET A 1 -15.83 -4.62 -12.47
C MET A 1 -15.72 -3.21 -11.92
N PRO A 2 -14.64 -2.82 -11.25
CA PRO A 2 -14.46 -1.46 -10.76
C PRO A 2 -14.41 -0.44 -11.92
N ASP A 3 -14.90 0.76 -11.66
CA ASP A 3 -14.84 1.88 -12.61
C ASP A 3 -13.47 2.58 -12.47
N LEU A 4 -12.51 2.12 -13.28
CA LEU A 4 -11.14 2.63 -13.27
C LEU A 4 -11.05 4.09 -13.76
N GLU A 5 -11.90 4.50 -14.70
CA GLU A 5 -11.90 5.87 -15.21
C GLU A 5 -12.37 6.85 -14.12
N LYS A 6 -13.47 6.52 -13.45
CA LYS A 6 -13.98 7.28 -12.31
C LYS A 6 -12.94 7.37 -11.18
N LEU A 7 -12.31 6.24 -10.84
CA LEU A 7 -11.28 6.19 -9.79
C LEU A 7 -10.10 7.10 -10.14
N ARG A 8 -9.53 6.98 -11.33
CA ARG A 8 -8.39 7.79 -11.77
C ARG A 8 -8.71 9.27 -11.72
N LYS A 9 -9.86 9.68 -12.29
CA LYS A 9 -10.32 11.08 -12.26
C LYS A 9 -10.44 11.62 -10.83
N ASN A 10 -10.95 10.83 -9.89
CA ASN A 10 -11.10 11.24 -8.50
C ASN A 10 -9.75 11.32 -7.77
N LEU A 11 -8.82 10.39 -8.01
CA LEU A 11 -7.47 10.43 -7.48
C LEU A 11 -6.69 11.66 -8.01
N GLU A 12 -6.79 11.95 -9.30
CA GLU A 12 -6.14 13.12 -9.92
C GLU A 12 -6.69 14.43 -9.35
N ARG A 13 -8.01 14.53 -9.15
CA ARG A 13 -8.64 15.65 -8.44
C ARG A 13 -8.18 15.78 -6.99
N ALA A 14 -7.85 14.66 -6.36
CA ALA A 14 -7.28 14.61 -5.02
C ALA A 14 -5.77 14.94 -4.98
N GLY A 15 -5.14 15.19 -6.14
CA GLY A 15 -3.74 15.59 -6.26
C GLY A 15 -2.74 14.47 -6.44
N PHE A 16 -3.19 13.23 -6.59
CA PHE A 16 -2.34 12.10 -6.96
C PHE A 16 -2.13 12.05 -8.48
N GLN A 17 -0.97 11.59 -8.92
CA GLN A 17 -0.81 11.10 -10.27
C GLN A 17 -1.34 9.67 -10.36
N THR A 18 -1.73 9.22 -11.55
CA THR A 18 -2.22 7.86 -11.76
C THR A 18 -1.59 7.21 -13.00
N ALA A 19 -1.18 5.96 -12.85
CA ALA A 19 -0.83 5.10 -13.97
C ALA A 19 -1.66 3.80 -13.89
N TYR A 20 -1.95 3.21 -15.05
CA TYR A 20 -2.63 1.91 -15.14
C TYR A 20 -1.83 0.96 -16.03
N PHE A 21 -1.67 -0.25 -15.56
CA PHE A 21 -1.02 -1.36 -16.26
C PHE A 21 -1.94 -2.59 -16.22
N ALA A 22 -2.03 -3.30 -17.33
CA ALA A 22 -2.85 -4.50 -17.38
C ALA A 22 -2.29 -5.62 -16.50
N THR A 23 -0.96 -5.69 -16.39
CA THR A 23 -0.26 -6.77 -15.67
C THR A 23 0.70 -6.24 -14.61
N ALA A 24 1.01 -7.10 -13.63
CA ALA A 24 2.03 -6.84 -12.63
C ALA A 24 3.43 -6.63 -13.25
N ALA A 25 3.74 -7.38 -14.31
CA ALA A 25 5.02 -7.27 -15.00
C ALA A 25 5.23 -5.89 -15.67
N GLU A 26 4.19 -5.34 -16.29
CA GLU A 26 4.24 -3.97 -16.87
C GLU A 26 4.43 -2.91 -15.79
N ALA A 27 3.72 -3.03 -14.66
CA ALA A 27 3.86 -2.11 -13.53
C ALA A 27 5.26 -2.19 -12.90
N ALA A 28 5.82 -3.39 -12.79
CA ALA A 28 7.17 -3.61 -12.29
C ALA A 28 8.22 -2.97 -13.21
N ALA A 29 8.13 -3.20 -14.52
CA ALA A 29 9.03 -2.60 -15.51
C ALA A 29 8.94 -1.07 -15.53
N TYR A 30 7.75 -0.52 -15.34
CA TYR A 30 7.55 0.94 -15.22
C TYR A 30 8.28 1.52 -14.00
N LEU A 31 8.12 0.90 -12.82
CA LEU A 31 8.79 1.35 -11.60
C LEU A 31 10.30 1.19 -11.69
N ASP A 32 10.78 0.09 -12.25
CA ASP A 32 12.19 -0.20 -12.45
C ASP A 32 12.85 0.84 -13.36
N GLY A 33 12.23 1.15 -14.50
CA GLY A 33 12.73 2.17 -15.43
C GLY A 33 12.58 3.62 -14.93
N LYS A 34 11.69 3.87 -13.97
CA LYS A 34 11.45 5.22 -13.41
C LYS A 34 12.39 5.55 -12.25
N LEU A 35 12.82 4.55 -11.51
CA LEU A 35 13.60 4.69 -10.28
C LEU A 35 15.02 4.17 -10.51
N ASP A 36 15.97 5.08 -10.69
CA ASP A 36 17.38 4.77 -10.90
C ASP A 36 18.27 5.64 -10.00
N GLY A 37 19.24 5.03 -9.33
CA GLY A 37 20.17 5.71 -8.44
C GLY A 37 19.52 6.34 -7.20
N ARG A 38 18.37 5.83 -6.75
CA ARG A 38 17.57 6.42 -5.66
C ARG A 38 17.74 5.69 -4.33
N THR A 39 17.44 6.36 -3.23
CA THR A 39 17.18 5.72 -1.95
C THR A 39 15.69 5.42 -1.81
N ILE A 40 15.34 4.15 -1.65
CA ILE A 40 13.95 3.67 -1.68
C ILE A 40 13.62 2.95 -0.38
N GLY A 41 12.61 3.42 0.32
CA GLY A 41 12.06 2.78 1.51
C GLY A 41 10.80 1.96 1.18
N LEU A 42 10.68 0.79 1.78
CA LEU A 42 9.46 -0.01 1.70
C LEU A 42 9.06 -0.52 3.09
N GLY A 43 7.76 -0.40 3.38
CA GLY A 43 7.14 -1.13 4.50
C GLY A 43 6.73 -2.55 4.12
N GLY A 44 6.00 -3.22 4.98
CA GLY A 44 5.43 -4.53 4.68
C GLY A 44 4.38 -4.44 3.58
N SER A 45 4.71 -4.79 2.35
CA SER A 45 3.82 -4.74 1.20
C SER A 45 3.91 -6.02 0.37
N MET A 46 2.88 -6.86 0.48
CA MET A 46 2.77 -8.05 -0.38
C MET A 46 2.66 -7.67 -1.86
N SER A 47 1.92 -6.60 -2.19
CA SER A 47 1.80 -6.13 -3.59
C SER A 47 3.15 -5.77 -4.20
N ALA A 48 4.03 -5.06 -3.46
CA ALA A 48 5.37 -4.75 -3.95
C ALA A 48 6.24 -6.01 -4.13
N ARG A 49 6.06 -7.00 -3.23
CA ARG A 49 6.75 -8.28 -3.33
C ARG A 49 6.27 -9.12 -4.53
N GLU A 50 4.97 -9.13 -4.77
CA GLU A 50 4.38 -9.85 -5.91
C GLU A 50 4.77 -9.24 -7.26
N LEU A 51 5.08 -7.95 -7.29
CA LEU A 51 5.74 -7.31 -8.45
C LEU A 51 7.22 -7.70 -8.62
N GLY A 52 7.83 -8.40 -7.66
CA GLY A 52 9.25 -8.74 -7.73
C GLY A 52 10.20 -7.57 -7.47
N LEU A 53 9.72 -6.48 -6.84
CA LEU A 53 10.54 -5.28 -6.59
C LEU A 53 11.70 -5.53 -5.63
N ASP A 54 11.64 -6.61 -4.84
CA ASP A 54 12.73 -7.11 -3.98
C ASP A 54 13.96 -7.57 -4.76
N LYS A 55 13.79 -7.89 -6.04
CA LYS A 55 14.86 -8.34 -6.94
C LYS A 55 15.26 -7.26 -7.96
N LEU A 56 14.29 -6.50 -8.45
CA LEU A 56 14.52 -5.49 -9.49
C LEU A 56 15.22 -4.25 -8.93
N LEU A 57 14.62 -3.59 -7.95
CA LEU A 57 15.09 -2.29 -7.47
C LEU A 57 16.50 -2.30 -6.86
N PRO A 58 16.94 -3.34 -6.09
CA PRO A 58 18.29 -3.35 -5.52
C PRO A 58 19.42 -3.44 -6.55
N ALA A 59 19.11 -3.76 -7.81
CA ALA A 59 20.11 -3.86 -8.86
C ALA A 59 20.78 -2.51 -9.19
N HIS A 60 20.03 -1.40 -9.00
CA HIS A 60 20.50 -0.06 -9.36
C HIS A 60 20.03 1.05 -8.40
N ASN A 61 19.47 0.67 -7.23
CA ASN A 61 19.03 1.59 -6.18
C ASN A 61 19.52 1.13 -4.81
N THR A 62 19.57 2.06 -3.83
CA THR A 62 19.73 1.72 -2.42
C THR A 62 18.36 1.45 -1.81
N VAL A 63 18.05 0.18 -1.50
CA VAL A 63 16.73 -0.22 -1.03
C VAL A 63 16.73 -0.58 0.45
N HIS A 64 15.92 0.12 1.24
CA HIS A 64 15.68 -0.14 2.65
C HIS A 64 14.33 -0.84 2.85
N TRP A 65 14.38 -2.15 2.91
CA TRP A 65 13.20 -2.99 3.11
C TRP A 65 13.52 -4.05 4.17
N HIS A 66 12.71 -4.13 5.22
CA HIS A 66 12.97 -5.08 6.33
C HIS A 66 12.99 -6.55 5.87
N TRP A 67 12.35 -6.91 4.77
CA TRP A 67 12.47 -8.24 4.17
C TRP A 67 13.80 -8.50 3.45
N LEU A 68 14.59 -7.46 3.25
CA LEU A 68 15.96 -7.52 2.70
C LEU A 68 17.02 -7.15 3.77
N GLY A 69 16.65 -7.16 5.05
CA GLY A 69 17.54 -6.83 6.15
C GLY A 69 17.65 -5.34 6.49
N GLY A 70 16.88 -4.48 5.82
CA GLY A 70 16.80 -3.04 6.15
C GLY A 70 16.02 -2.75 7.42
N THR A 71 16.16 -1.55 7.96
CA THR A 71 15.41 -1.09 9.13
C THR A 71 14.21 -0.23 8.74
N SER A 72 13.25 -0.07 9.65
CA SER A 72 12.12 0.84 9.44
C SER A 72 12.56 2.32 9.45
N GLU A 73 13.59 2.63 10.21
CA GLU A 73 14.21 3.95 10.35
C GLU A 73 14.88 4.37 9.03
N ASP A 74 15.67 3.48 8.43
CA ASP A 74 16.30 3.73 7.12
C ASP A 74 15.24 3.87 6.02
N ALA A 75 14.20 3.03 6.06
CA ALA A 75 13.09 3.15 5.12
C ALA A 75 12.33 4.47 5.27
N ALA A 76 12.17 4.98 6.50
CA ALA A 76 11.53 6.27 6.77
C ALA A 76 12.39 7.48 6.36
N ALA A 77 13.71 7.32 6.32
CA ALA A 77 14.65 8.36 5.88
C ALA A 77 14.88 8.38 4.36
N ALA A 78 14.38 7.40 3.63
CA ALA A 78 14.57 7.28 2.19
C ALA A 78 13.87 8.41 1.41
N GLU A 79 14.43 8.77 0.27
CA GLU A 79 13.87 9.80 -0.62
C GLU A 79 12.54 9.38 -1.26
N VAL A 80 12.45 8.13 -1.66
CA VAL A 80 11.28 7.51 -2.29
C VAL A 80 10.66 6.50 -1.33
N TYR A 81 9.34 6.49 -1.23
CA TYR A 81 8.65 5.42 -0.49
C TYR A 81 7.68 4.66 -1.39
N ILE A 82 7.76 3.34 -1.35
CA ILE A 82 6.86 2.47 -2.09
C ILE A 82 6.01 1.67 -1.10
N SER A 83 4.71 1.67 -1.32
CA SER A 83 3.76 0.95 -0.49
C SER A 83 2.56 0.47 -1.30
N SER A 84 1.53 0.05 -0.61
CA SER A 84 0.21 -0.27 -1.15
C SER A 84 -0.86 0.26 -0.20
N VAL A 85 -2.12 0.04 -0.53
CA VAL A 85 -3.27 0.34 0.32
C VAL A 85 -4.01 -0.93 0.73
N ASN A 86 -4.77 -0.86 1.81
CA ASN A 86 -5.66 -1.95 2.21
C ASN A 86 -7.03 -1.87 1.50
N GLY A 87 -7.40 -0.70 1.02
CA GLY A 87 -8.56 -0.46 0.18
C GLY A 87 -8.48 0.90 -0.49
N VAL A 88 -9.07 1.05 -1.66
CA VAL A 88 -9.25 2.32 -2.35
C VAL A 88 -10.69 2.43 -2.81
N ALA A 89 -11.31 3.57 -2.57
CA ALA A 89 -12.65 3.86 -3.04
C ALA A 89 -12.62 4.47 -4.44
N GLU A 90 -13.57 4.11 -5.30
CA GLU A 90 -13.74 4.79 -6.60
C GLU A 90 -13.97 6.31 -6.44
N THR A 91 -14.40 6.75 -5.26
CA THR A 91 -14.54 8.15 -4.87
C THR A 91 -13.22 8.86 -4.56
N GLY A 92 -12.10 8.10 -4.44
CA GLY A 92 -10.73 8.62 -4.34
C GLY A 92 -10.05 8.45 -2.98
N GLU A 93 -10.74 7.94 -1.97
CA GLU A 93 -10.15 7.73 -0.64
C GLU A 93 -9.24 6.49 -0.62
N LEU A 94 -8.03 6.67 -0.10
CA LEU A 94 -7.05 5.60 0.10
C LEU A 94 -7.05 5.20 1.58
N VAL A 95 -7.35 3.94 1.87
CA VAL A 95 -7.55 3.43 3.24
C VAL A 95 -6.42 2.48 3.62
N ASN A 96 -5.77 2.75 4.75
CA ASN A 96 -4.72 1.92 5.31
C ASN A 96 -4.96 1.62 6.79
N ILE A 97 -4.75 0.37 7.18
CA ILE A 97 -4.69 -0.07 8.57
C ILE A 97 -3.29 -0.59 8.84
N ASP A 98 -2.72 -0.21 10.00
CA ASP A 98 -1.35 -0.54 10.37
C ASP A 98 -1.23 -0.93 11.84
N GLY A 99 -0.21 -1.70 12.17
CA GLY A 99 0.08 -2.14 13.52
C GLY A 99 1.19 -1.32 14.18
N THR A 100 2.32 -1.18 13.51
CA THR A 100 3.49 -0.43 14.01
C THR A 100 3.33 1.07 13.76
N GLY A 101 2.69 1.43 12.67
CA GLY A 101 2.50 2.82 12.26
C GLY A 101 3.55 3.35 11.28
N ASN A 102 4.68 2.65 11.12
CA ASN A 102 5.78 3.09 10.24
C ASN A 102 5.34 3.24 8.78
N ARG A 103 4.59 2.28 8.25
CA ARG A 103 4.12 2.31 6.87
C ARG A 103 3.14 3.46 6.64
N VAL A 104 2.16 3.65 7.50
CA VAL A 104 1.18 4.75 7.35
C VAL A 104 1.83 6.11 7.57
N ALA A 105 2.77 6.26 8.50
CA ALA A 105 3.53 7.49 8.70
C ALA A 105 4.27 7.91 7.41
N SER A 106 4.94 6.96 6.76
CA SER A 106 5.67 7.18 5.50
C SER A 106 4.74 7.48 4.30
N THR A 107 3.46 7.15 4.36
CA THR A 107 2.50 7.58 3.32
C THR A 107 1.98 9.00 3.51
N ILE A 108 2.28 9.63 4.66
CA ILE A 108 1.77 10.96 5.03
C ILE A 108 2.85 12.03 4.93
N TYR A 109 4.09 11.72 5.34
CA TYR A 109 5.12 12.71 5.52
C TYR A 109 6.53 12.14 5.34
N GLY A 110 7.48 12.99 4.94
CA GLY A 110 8.93 12.76 5.01
C GLY A 110 9.59 12.35 3.70
N HIS A 111 8.83 11.93 2.70
CA HIS A 111 9.39 11.48 1.42
C HIS A 111 9.19 12.51 0.31
N LYS A 112 10.14 12.59 -0.62
CA LYS A 112 9.98 13.40 -1.83
C LYS A 112 8.96 12.77 -2.79
N GLU A 113 8.96 11.44 -2.87
CA GLU A 113 8.09 10.67 -3.77
C GLU A 113 7.44 9.49 -3.05
N LEU A 114 6.16 9.27 -3.35
CA LEU A 114 5.36 8.16 -2.85
C LEU A 114 4.73 7.40 -4.02
N TYR A 115 4.93 6.09 -4.06
CA TYR A 115 4.29 5.20 -5.02
C TYR A 115 3.40 4.20 -4.30
N LEU A 116 2.12 4.16 -4.68
CA LEU A 116 1.13 3.26 -4.09
C LEU A 116 0.65 2.25 -5.13
N ILE A 117 1.04 1.00 -4.97
CA ILE A 117 0.68 -0.11 -5.86
C ILE A 117 -0.68 -0.68 -5.46
N VAL A 118 -1.62 -0.70 -6.38
CA VAL A 118 -3.01 -1.08 -6.13
C VAL A 118 -3.50 -2.08 -7.17
N GLY A 119 -3.66 -3.34 -6.78
CA GLY A 119 -4.35 -4.34 -7.60
C GLY A 119 -5.86 -4.10 -7.62
N VAL A 120 -6.53 -4.49 -8.70
CA VAL A 120 -8.00 -4.32 -8.87
C VAL A 120 -8.83 -4.93 -7.75
N ASN A 121 -8.31 -5.95 -7.06
CA ASN A 121 -8.95 -6.58 -5.89
C ASN A 121 -9.10 -5.64 -4.68
N LYS A 122 -8.46 -4.47 -4.68
CA LYS A 122 -8.50 -3.49 -3.58
C LYS A 122 -9.45 -2.33 -3.84
N ILE A 123 -10.02 -2.26 -5.03
CA ILE A 123 -10.93 -1.19 -5.43
C ILE A 123 -12.34 -1.51 -4.92
N ALA A 124 -12.95 -0.54 -4.28
CA ALA A 124 -14.30 -0.61 -3.73
C ALA A 124 -15.16 0.55 -4.28
N PRO A 125 -16.48 0.40 -4.37
CA PRO A 125 -17.34 1.41 -4.99
C PRO A 125 -17.36 2.75 -4.25
N ASP A 126 -17.14 2.73 -2.93
CA ASP A 126 -17.17 3.91 -2.08
C ASP A 126 -16.27 3.77 -0.83
N TYR A 127 -16.16 4.83 -0.05
CA TYR A 127 -15.35 4.86 1.16
C TYR A 127 -15.78 3.83 2.21
N ALA A 128 -17.08 3.64 2.42
CA ALA A 128 -17.58 2.69 3.41
C ALA A 128 -17.17 1.25 3.04
N ALA A 129 -17.28 0.89 1.78
CA ALA A 129 -16.85 -0.40 1.25
C ALA A 129 -15.32 -0.59 1.29
N ALA A 130 -14.55 0.47 0.99
CA ALA A 130 -13.09 0.44 1.10
C ALA A 130 -12.62 0.24 2.55
N LEU A 131 -13.23 0.94 3.50
CA LEU A 131 -12.98 0.79 4.92
C LEU A 131 -13.40 -0.61 5.42
N TRP A 132 -14.57 -1.08 4.99
CA TRP A 132 -15.03 -2.42 5.31
C TRP A 132 -14.03 -3.48 4.82
N ARG A 133 -13.56 -3.35 3.58
CA ARG A 133 -12.54 -4.23 3.00
C ARG A 133 -11.24 -4.22 3.81
N ALA A 134 -10.75 -3.03 4.16
CA ALA A 134 -9.53 -2.88 4.96
C ALA A 134 -9.64 -3.59 6.32
N ARG A 135 -10.80 -3.46 6.99
CA ARG A 135 -11.07 -4.08 8.29
C ARG A 135 -11.36 -5.57 8.21
N ASN A 136 -12.16 -6.01 7.24
CA ASN A 136 -12.74 -7.36 7.24
C ASN A 136 -12.05 -8.33 6.27
N ILE A 137 -11.25 -7.82 5.34
CA ILE A 137 -10.50 -8.67 4.39
C ILE A 137 -9.00 -8.52 4.61
N ALA A 138 -8.45 -7.32 4.43
CA ALA A 138 -7.01 -7.13 4.43
C ALA A 138 -6.38 -7.35 5.82
N SER A 139 -6.97 -6.81 6.88
CA SER A 139 -6.44 -6.96 8.25
C SER A 139 -6.50 -8.39 8.76
N PRO A 140 -7.61 -9.15 8.65
CA PRO A 140 -7.67 -10.55 9.04
C PRO A 140 -6.67 -11.42 8.29
N LYS A 141 -6.61 -11.31 6.97
CA LYS A 141 -5.65 -12.05 6.13
C LYS A 141 -4.19 -11.74 6.51
N ASN A 142 -3.89 -10.47 6.79
CA ASN A 142 -2.55 -10.09 7.21
C ASN A 142 -2.22 -10.60 8.62
N ALA A 143 -3.16 -10.58 9.56
CA ALA A 143 -2.97 -11.16 10.89
C ALA A 143 -2.71 -12.67 10.81
N GLN A 144 -3.44 -13.38 9.94
CA GLN A 144 -3.23 -14.80 9.66
C GLN A 144 -1.85 -15.05 9.04
N ARG A 145 -1.45 -14.29 8.02
CA ARG A 145 -0.12 -14.36 7.40
C ARG A 145 1.02 -14.14 8.40
N LEU A 146 0.80 -13.27 9.38
CA LEU A 146 1.76 -12.97 10.45
C LEU A 146 1.72 -14.00 11.62
N GLY A 147 0.91 -15.04 11.52
CA GLY A 147 0.79 -16.08 12.57
C GLY A 147 0.22 -15.56 13.89
N LYS A 148 -0.60 -14.50 13.86
CA LYS A 148 -1.17 -13.91 15.06
C LYS A 148 -2.30 -14.78 15.62
N LYS A 149 -2.46 -14.77 16.95
CA LYS A 149 -3.51 -15.53 17.67
C LYS A 149 -4.76 -14.66 17.93
N THR A 150 -5.02 -13.68 17.07
CA THR A 150 -6.23 -12.88 17.15
C THR A 150 -7.44 -13.66 16.64
N PRO A 151 -8.67 -13.39 17.11
CA PRO A 151 -9.87 -14.11 16.66
C PRO A 151 -10.01 -14.12 15.13
N CYS A 152 -9.76 -12.99 14.48
CA CYS A 152 -9.84 -12.88 13.01
C CYS A 152 -8.77 -13.71 12.28
N ALA A 153 -7.56 -13.86 12.84
CA ALA A 153 -6.51 -14.68 12.26
C ALA A 153 -6.80 -16.17 12.42
N VAL A 154 -7.39 -16.56 13.53
CA VAL A 154 -7.78 -17.96 13.81
C VAL A 154 -8.96 -18.38 12.93
N ALA A 155 -10.02 -17.54 12.86
CA ALA A 155 -11.21 -17.83 12.07
C ALA A 155 -10.99 -17.65 10.56
N GLY A 156 -10.12 -16.71 10.15
CA GLY A 156 -9.79 -16.43 8.75
C GLY A 156 -10.90 -15.77 7.94
N ASP A 157 -11.92 -15.20 8.59
CA ASP A 157 -13.14 -14.71 7.95
C ASP A 157 -13.31 -13.17 7.97
N LYS A 158 -13.43 -12.55 9.15
CA LYS A 158 -13.75 -11.12 9.31
C LYS A 158 -13.07 -10.51 10.53
N CYS A 159 -13.21 -9.19 10.70
CA CYS A 159 -12.81 -8.48 11.91
C CYS A 159 -13.81 -8.75 13.05
N TYR A 160 -13.30 -9.07 14.22
CA TYR A 160 -14.07 -9.27 15.47
C TYR A 160 -13.96 -8.08 16.43
N ASP A 161 -13.32 -7.00 16.01
CA ASP A 161 -13.02 -5.82 16.82
C ASP A 161 -12.44 -6.19 18.21
N CYS A 162 -11.51 -7.11 18.21
CA CYS A 162 -10.94 -7.72 19.42
C CYS A 162 -10.05 -6.74 20.19
N ASP A 163 -9.89 -7.00 21.49
CA ASP A 163 -8.93 -6.34 22.37
C ASP A 163 -7.67 -7.21 22.63
N SER A 164 -7.29 -8.01 21.63
CA SER A 164 -6.12 -8.88 21.74
C SER A 164 -4.83 -8.07 21.81
N PRO A 165 -3.87 -8.43 22.69
CA PRO A 165 -2.54 -7.81 22.73
C PRO A 165 -1.75 -8.01 21.44
N GLU A 166 -2.07 -9.05 20.65
CA GLU A 166 -1.46 -9.33 19.35
C GLU A 166 -2.17 -8.61 18.18
N ARG A 167 -3.16 -7.74 18.47
CA ARG A 167 -3.88 -6.97 17.46
C ARG A 167 -2.93 -6.16 16.59
N ILE A 168 -3.00 -6.34 15.27
CA ILE A 168 -2.20 -5.61 14.29
C ILE A 168 -2.92 -4.39 13.69
N CYS A 169 -4.23 -4.24 13.90
CA CYS A 169 -5.03 -3.11 13.43
C CYS A 169 -5.10 -2.03 14.52
N ARG A 170 -3.99 -1.26 14.68
CA ARG A 170 -3.82 -0.25 15.74
C ARG A 170 -3.99 1.18 15.26
N ALA A 171 -3.72 1.43 13.97
CA ALA A 171 -3.87 2.74 13.35
C ALA A 171 -4.71 2.60 12.08
N LEU A 172 -5.61 3.55 11.86
CA LEU A 172 -6.36 3.73 10.62
C LEU A 172 -5.97 5.08 10.02
N THR A 173 -5.56 5.06 8.76
CA THR A 173 -5.26 6.27 7.99
C THR A 173 -6.13 6.30 6.74
N VAL A 174 -6.74 7.45 6.50
CA VAL A 174 -7.49 7.73 5.28
C VAL A 174 -6.86 8.94 4.61
N LEU A 175 -6.38 8.78 3.39
CA LEU A 175 -5.93 9.89 2.59
C LEU A 175 -7.09 10.32 1.68
N TRP A 176 -7.66 11.48 1.95
CA TRP A 176 -8.66 12.12 1.10
C TRP A 176 -8.04 12.90 -0.05
N ARG A 177 -6.81 13.35 0.15
CA ARG A 177 -5.99 14.07 -0.82
C ARG A 177 -4.53 13.73 -0.62
N LYS A 178 -3.70 14.02 -1.62
CA LYS A 178 -2.24 13.94 -1.49
C LYS A 178 -1.79 14.83 -0.32
N PRO A 179 -1.09 14.26 0.68
CA PRO A 179 -0.51 15.06 1.76
C PRO A 179 0.47 16.10 1.23
N THR A 180 0.45 17.31 1.78
CA THR A 180 1.38 18.39 1.39
C THR A 180 2.83 18.09 1.78
N GLY A 181 3.05 17.22 2.78
CA GLY A 181 4.37 16.76 3.19
C GLY A 181 5.02 15.75 2.24
N ILE A 182 4.32 15.34 1.17
CA ILE A 182 4.83 14.49 0.10
C ILE A 182 4.91 15.33 -1.18
N GLY A 183 6.10 15.42 -1.79
CA GLY A 183 6.32 16.22 -3.00
C GLY A 183 5.54 15.66 -4.20
N TYR A 184 5.77 14.41 -4.54
CA TYR A 184 5.11 13.69 -5.62
C TYR A 184 4.42 12.44 -5.08
N ALA A 185 3.21 12.13 -5.53
CA ALA A 185 2.54 10.89 -5.17
C ALA A 185 1.81 10.30 -6.37
N GLU A 186 2.04 9.03 -6.64
CA GLU A 186 1.44 8.30 -7.75
C GLU A 186 0.77 7.01 -7.27
N VAL A 187 -0.45 6.79 -7.76
CA VAL A 187 -1.20 5.55 -7.55
C VAL A 187 -1.08 4.70 -8.82
N ILE A 188 -0.42 3.56 -8.70
CA ILE A 188 -0.18 2.60 -9.77
C ILE A 188 -1.25 1.53 -9.68
N LEU A 189 -2.23 1.62 -10.58
CA LEU A 189 -3.33 0.68 -10.70
C LEU A 189 -2.89 -0.51 -11.58
N VAL A 190 -3.15 -1.72 -11.11
CA VAL A 190 -2.79 -2.96 -11.83
C VAL A 190 -4.03 -3.79 -12.06
N GLY A 191 -4.25 -4.23 -13.30
CA GLY A 191 -5.40 -5.03 -13.74
C GLY A 191 -5.49 -6.42 -13.12
N GLU A 192 -4.49 -6.82 -12.35
CA GLU A 192 -4.42 -8.09 -11.63
C GLU A 192 -4.69 -7.92 -10.13
N ALA A 193 -5.08 -9.01 -9.47
CA ALA A 193 -5.19 -9.05 -8.02
C ALA A 193 -3.80 -9.09 -7.38
N LEU A 194 -3.51 -8.15 -6.49
CA LEU A 194 -2.22 -8.02 -5.82
C LEU A 194 -2.35 -7.85 -4.31
N GLY A 195 -1.61 -8.66 -3.59
CA GLY A 195 -1.56 -8.64 -2.13
C GLY A 195 -2.90 -8.99 -1.48
N LEU A 196 -3.12 -8.42 -0.28
CA LEU A 196 -4.26 -8.77 0.58
C LEU A 196 -5.40 -7.77 0.48
#